data_958afa9b87316c9f560f97ee29e002ba
#
_entry.id   958afa9b87316c9f560f97ee29e002ba
#
_cell.length_a   1.000
_cell.length_b   1.000
_cell.length_c   1.000
_cell.angle_alpha   90.00
_cell.angle_beta   90.00
_cell.angle_gamma   90.00
#
_symmetry.space_group_name_H-M   'P 1'
#
loop_
_entity.id
_entity.type
_entity.pdbx_description
1 polymer ?
#
loop_
_entity_poly.entity_id
_entity_poly.type
_entity_poly.pdbx_seq_one_letter_code
_entity_poly.pdbx_strand_id
1 'polypeptide(L)'
;FTLSFVIKKVAYKNIENSMVEKRDKFVKNLNTSEINAFIERNDSTELYVSFSNLHSEFLQLYRSNNAVRSKDYFVDETRIVENESNEYRVLYHHFTYKNTNYVLEIGERLSEVNELLDKFHLVILLLLTATLIVSHFAQSVFIDYLLKPFHK
;
A
#
# COMPACT_ATOMS: atom_id res chain seq x y z
N PHE A 1 1.63 6.98 -20.12
CA PHE A 1 2.17 5.67 -19.66
C PHE A 1 3.25 5.81 -18.56
N THR A 2 4.19 6.74 -18.67
CA THR A 2 5.28 6.95 -17.70
C THR A 2 4.80 7.47 -16.35
N LEU A 3 3.85 8.40 -16.30
CA LEU A 3 3.35 9.00 -15.06
C LEU A 3 2.65 7.98 -14.15
N SER A 4 1.81 7.13 -14.72
CA SER A 4 1.12 6.06 -13.99
C SER A 4 2.09 5.09 -13.34
N PHE A 5 3.15 4.73 -14.05
CA PHE A 5 4.22 3.87 -13.54
C PHE A 5 4.96 4.50 -12.36
N VAL A 6 5.28 5.81 -12.46
CA VAL A 6 5.97 6.55 -11.39
C VAL A 6 5.09 6.64 -10.15
N ILE A 7 3.80 6.98 -10.30
CA ILE A 7 2.86 7.08 -9.18
C ILE A 7 2.71 5.72 -8.50
N LYS A 8 2.55 4.64 -9.27
CA LYS A 8 2.47 3.28 -8.74
C LYS A 8 3.73 2.92 -7.94
N LYS A 9 4.91 3.22 -8.47
CA LYS A 9 6.19 2.96 -7.79
C LYS A 9 6.31 3.74 -6.48
N VAL A 10 5.89 5.00 -6.45
CA VAL A 10 5.90 5.83 -5.24
C VAL A 10 4.91 5.29 -4.21
N ALA A 11 3.70 4.91 -4.64
CA ALA A 11 2.69 4.34 -3.76
C ALA A 11 3.16 3.03 -3.12
N TYR A 12 3.74 2.12 -3.91
CA TYR A 12 4.32 0.87 -3.39
C TYR A 12 5.45 1.14 -2.39
N LYS A 13 6.33 2.09 -2.68
CA LYS A 13 7.40 2.45 -1.76
C LYS A 13 6.88 3.02 -0.43
N ASN A 14 5.80 3.81 -0.48
CA ASN A 14 5.17 4.34 0.73
C ASN A 14 4.56 3.22 1.58
N ILE A 15 3.89 2.25 0.95
CA ILE A 15 3.36 1.05 1.62
C ILE A 15 4.49 0.26 2.27
N GLU A 16 5.56 -0.03 1.54
CA GLU A 16 6.73 -0.75 2.05
C GLU A 16 7.36 -0.03 3.25
N ASN A 17 7.51 1.29 3.19
CA ASN A 17 8.02 2.07 4.31
C ASN A 17 7.09 2.02 5.54
N SER A 18 5.77 2.10 5.32
CA SER A 18 4.76 1.95 6.38
C SER A 18 4.85 0.58 7.06
N MET A 19 4.98 -0.50 6.26
CA MET A 19 5.13 -1.86 6.79
C MET A 19 6.42 -2.03 7.59
N VAL A 20 7.53 -1.45 7.12
CA VAL A 20 8.82 -1.46 7.84
C VAL A 20 8.70 -0.74 9.17
N GLU A 21 8.04 0.40 9.22
CA GLU A 21 7.80 1.14 10.47
C GLU A 21 6.92 0.33 11.45
N LYS A 22 5.88 -0.34 10.95
CA LYS A 22 5.03 -1.23 11.75
C LYS A 22 5.82 -2.42 12.29
N ARG A 23 6.66 -3.04 11.46
CA ARG A 23 7.58 -4.10 11.88
C ARG A 23 8.47 -3.63 13.03
N ASP A 24 9.12 -2.47 12.88
CA ASP A 24 10.05 -1.95 13.88
C ASP A 24 9.35 -1.64 15.20
N LYS A 25 8.16 -1.05 15.14
CA LYS A 25 7.31 -0.82 16.33
C LYS A 25 6.91 -2.14 17.00
N PHE A 26 6.50 -3.14 16.21
CA PHE A 26 6.12 -4.44 16.73
C PHE A 26 7.31 -5.12 17.42
N VAL A 27 8.44 -5.25 16.73
CA VAL A 27 9.64 -5.93 17.27
C VAL A 27 10.17 -5.22 18.51
N LYS A 28 10.16 -3.88 18.53
CA LYS A 28 10.61 -3.08 19.68
C LYS A 28 9.73 -3.26 20.91
N ASN A 29 8.43 -3.41 20.73
CA ASN A 29 7.46 -3.55 21.83
C ASN A 29 7.23 -5.02 22.21
N LEU A 30 7.90 -5.94 21.56
CA LEU A 30 7.73 -7.38 21.75
C LEU A 30 8.20 -7.78 23.16
N ASN A 31 7.25 -8.14 24.00
CA ASN A 31 7.53 -8.73 25.31
C ASN A 31 7.08 -10.20 25.33
N THR A 32 7.54 -10.94 26.35
CA THR A 32 7.26 -12.38 26.46
C THR A 32 5.78 -12.70 26.59
N SER A 33 5.02 -11.82 27.25
CA SER A 33 3.57 -12.03 27.45
C SER A 33 2.79 -11.87 26.15
N GLU A 34 3.20 -10.92 25.30
CA GLU A 34 2.60 -10.72 23.99
C GLU A 34 2.91 -11.87 23.04
N ILE A 35 4.16 -12.34 22.98
CA ILE A 35 4.51 -13.52 22.20
C ILE A 35 3.72 -14.74 22.66
N ASN A 36 3.63 -14.97 23.96
CA ASN A 36 2.87 -16.11 24.49
C ASN A 36 1.37 -15.95 24.20
N ALA A 37 0.80 -14.76 24.31
CA ALA A 37 -0.57 -14.48 23.93
C ALA A 37 -0.84 -14.71 22.43
N PHE A 38 0.14 -14.41 21.58
CA PHE A 38 0.10 -14.72 20.16
C PHE A 38 0.21 -16.23 19.87
N ILE A 39 0.99 -16.97 20.68
CA ILE A 39 1.26 -18.40 20.48
C ILE A 39 0.21 -19.28 21.17
N GLU A 40 -0.25 -18.94 22.39
CA GLU A 40 -1.25 -19.69 23.14
C GLU A 40 -2.64 -19.69 22.49
N ARG A 41 -2.95 -18.65 21.70
CA ARG A 41 -4.13 -18.64 20.84
C ARG A 41 -4.00 -19.54 19.60
N ASN A 42 -2.79 -20.03 19.33
CA ASN A 42 -2.43 -20.76 18.11
C ASN A 42 -2.28 -22.28 18.32
N ASP A 43 -2.91 -22.87 19.34
CA ASP A 43 -2.94 -24.34 19.52
C ASP A 43 -3.88 -25.05 18.51
N SER A 44 -4.57 -24.28 17.70
CA SER A 44 -5.23 -24.74 16.48
C SER A 44 -4.60 -23.98 15.30
N THR A 45 -3.92 -24.67 14.43
CA THR A 45 -3.50 -24.39 13.05
C THR A 45 -3.96 -23.07 12.36
N GLU A 46 -4.52 -22.14 13.06
CA GLU A 46 -5.07 -20.88 12.55
C GLU A 46 -4.30 -19.68 13.11
N LEU A 47 -3.71 -19.00 12.20
CA LEU A 47 -3.16 -17.69 12.16
C LEU A 47 -3.79 -16.69 13.14
N TYR A 48 -2.99 -16.08 14.04
CA TYR A 48 -3.42 -14.84 14.64
C TYR A 48 -3.31 -13.74 13.62
N VAL A 49 -4.44 -13.21 13.22
CA VAL A 49 -4.55 -12.06 12.35
C VAL A 49 -5.11 -10.91 13.18
N SER A 50 -4.29 -9.90 13.44
CA SER A 50 -4.76 -8.63 13.99
C SER A 50 -5.14 -7.74 12.82
N PHE A 51 -6.43 -7.44 12.70
CA PHE A 51 -6.90 -6.48 11.70
C PHE A 51 -6.89 -5.09 12.33
N SER A 52 -6.24 -4.16 11.66
CA SER A 52 -6.34 -2.75 11.92
C SER A 52 -7.06 -2.09 10.74
N ASN A 53 -8.07 -1.27 11.07
CA ASN A 53 -8.82 -0.46 10.11
C ASN A 53 -9.44 -1.19 8.90
N LEU A 54 -10.69 -1.67 9.07
CA LEU A 54 -11.57 -2.07 7.96
C LEU A 54 -10.96 -3.07 6.97
N HIS A 55 -10.29 -4.13 7.47
CA HIS A 55 -9.78 -5.26 6.65
C HIS A 55 -8.71 -4.90 5.60
N SER A 56 -8.12 -3.69 5.67
CA SER A 56 -7.07 -3.27 4.73
C SER A 56 -5.67 -3.77 5.09
N GLU A 57 -5.45 -4.13 6.34
CA GLU A 57 -4.16 -4.56 6.87
C GLU A 57 -4.29 -5.83 7.70
N PHE A 58 -3.30 -6.71 7.62
CA PHE A 58 -3.17 -7.82 8.55
C PHE A 58 -1.75 -7.93 9.11
N LEU A 59 -1.66 -8.46 10.32
CA LEU A 59 -0.41 -8.81 10.98
C LEU A 59 -0.51 -10.23 11.49
N GLN A 60 0.45 -11.07 11.12
CA GLN A 60 0.50 -12.47 11.45
C GLN A 60 1.87 -12.84 12.00
N LEU A 61 1.89 -13.60 13.09
CA LEU A 61 3.11 -14.11 13.70
C LEU A 61 3.01 -15.63 13.88
N TYR A 62 4.04 -16.36 13.43
CA TYR A 62 4.12 -17.81 13.64
C TYR A 62 5.56 -18.28 13.88
N ARG A 63 5.70 -19.46 14.46
CA ARG A 63 7.00 -20.10 14.64
C ARG A 63 7.49 -20.70 13.32
N SER A 64 8.78 -20.56 13.07
CA SER A 64 9.43 -21.16 11.91
C SER A 64 10.45 -22.20 12.34
N ASN A 65 10.37 -23.37 11.74
CA ASN A 65 11.39 -24.43 11.93
C ASN A 65 12.59 -24.24 10.99
N ASN A 66 12.50 -23.29 10.05
CA ASN A 66 13.57 -23.02 9.10
C ASN A 66 14.58 -22.03 9.67
N ALA A 67 15.80 -22.08 9.12
CA ALA A 67 16.82 -21.08 9.43
C ALA A 67 16.32 -19.66 9.14
N VAL A 68 16.67 -18.73 10.02
CA VAL A 68 16.29 -17.32 9.87
C VAL A 68 16.92 -16.77 8.58
N ARG A 69 16.09 -16.27 7.69
CA ARG A 69 16.58 -15.47 6.56
C ARG A 69 17.02 -14.11 7.08
N SER A 70 18.21 -13.70 6.73
CA SER A 70 18.83 -12.48 7.24
C SER A 70 18.26 -11.19 6.63
N LYS A 71 17.39 -11.29 5.63
CA LYS A 71 16.87 -10.12 4.90
C LYS A 71 15.37 -10.23 4.70
N ASP A 72 14.70 -9.12 4.98
CA ASP A 72 13.28 -8.94 4.69
C ASP A 72 13.02 -8.95 3.18
N TYR A 73 11.84 -9.41 2.82
CA TYR A 73 11.40 -9.38 1.43
C TYR A 73 9.89 -9.08 1.35
N PHE A 74 9.49 -8.52 0.21
CA PHE A 74 8.10 -8.18 -0.08
C PHE A 74 7.58 -9.06 -1.21
N VAL A 75 6.34 -9.54 -1.07
CA VAL A 75 5.66 -10.36 -2.07
C VAL A 75 4.25 -9.83 -2.27
N ASP A 76 3.80 -9.82 -3.54
CA ASP A 76 2.38 -9.59 -3.84
C ASP A 76 1.70 -10.95 -3.91
N GLU A 77 0.67 -11.14 -3.09
CA GLU A 77 -0.06 -12.40 -3.02
C GLU A 77 -1.55 -12.21 -2.75
N THR A 78 -2.34 -13.13 -3.27
CA THR A 78 -3.78 -13.17 -3.01
C THR A 78 -4.03 -13.95 -1.73
N ARG A 79 -4.74 -13.35 -0.78
CA ARG A 79 -5.19 -14.01 0.45
C ARG A 79 -6.68 -13.90 0.64
N ILE A 80 -7.22 -14.94 1.26
CA ILE A 80 -8.61 -14.96 1.71
C ILE A 80 -8.60 -14.51 3.17
N VAL A 81 -9.20 -13.36 3.43
CA VAL A 81 -9.37 -12.79 4.75
C VAL A 81 -10.86 -12.57 4.97
N GLU A 82 -11.43 -13.16 6.02
CA GLU A 82 -12.86 -13.09 6.34
C GLU A 82 -13.81 -13.43 5.16
N ASN A 83 -13.48 -14.47 4.39
CA ASN A 83 -14.19 -14.91 3.19
C ASN A 83 -14.10 -13.97 1.97
N GLU A 84 -13.29 -12.92 2.02
CA GLU A 84 -12.98 -12.06 0.89
C GLU A 84 -11.58 -12.36 0.33
N SER A 85 -11.51 -12.61 -0.99
CA SER A 85 -10.24 -12.81 -1.69
C SER A 85 -9.72 -11.47 -2.17
N ASN A 86 -8.59 -11.03 -1.65
CA ASN A 86 -7.97 -9.75 -1.99
C ASN A 86 -6.47 -9.91 -2.25
N GLU A 87 -5.93 -8.99 -3.06
CA GLU A 87 -4.48 -8.88 -3.27
C GLU A 87 -3.85 -8.03 -2.17
N TYR A 88 -2.77 -8.56 -1.59
CA TYR A 88 -1.99 -7.91 -0.55
C TYR A 88 -0.53 -7.80 -0.95
N ARG A 89 0.10 -6.68 -0.59
CA ARG A 89 1.56 -6.58 -0.46
C ARG A 89 1.92 -7.08 0.91
N VAL A 90 2.77 -8.11 1.00
CA VAL A 90 3.15 -8.75 2.27
C VAL A 90 4.63 -8.60 2.52
N LEU A 91 4.98 -8.07 3.67
CA LEU A 91 6.34 -8.04 4.21
C LEU A 91 6.57 -9.30 5.05
N TYR A 92 7.61 -10.04 4.73
CA TYR A 92 8.10 -11.16 5.51
C TYR A 92 9.36 -10.77 6.29
N HIS A 93 9.27 -10.78 7.61
CA HIS A 93 10.36 -10.50 8.52
C HIS A 93 10.67 -11.72 9.38
N HIS A 94 11.89 -12.25 9.27
CA HIS A 94 12.37 -13.37 10.04
C HIS A 94 13.23 -12.88 11.19
N PHE A 95 12.94 -13.30 12.41
CA PHE A 95 13.72 -12.93 13.57
C PHE A 95 13.79 -14.07 14.60
N THR A 96 14.77 -13.98 15.50
CA THR A 96 14.94 -14.93 16.60
C THR A 96 14.65 -14.21 17.91
N TYR A 97 13.79 -14.81 18.72
CA TYR A 97 13.50 -14.35 20.06
C TYR A 97 13.60 -15.51 21.05
N LYS A 98 14.39 -15.33 22.12
CA LYS A 98 14.63 -16.38 23.14
C LYS A 98 14.93 -17.77 22.55
N ASN A 99 15.84 -17.81 21.58
CA ASN A 99 16.30 -19.03 20.90
C ASN A 99 15.23 -19.75 20.05
N THR A 100 14.15 -19.08 19.73
CA THR A 100 13.09 -19.58 18.85
C THR A 100 12.97 -18.66 17.64
N ASN A 101 12.84 -19.27 16.46
CA ASN A 101 12.68 -18.53 15.21
C ASN A 101 11.22 -18.22 14.95
N TYR A 102 10.96 -16.99 14.54
CA TYR A 102 9.63 -16.48 14.21
C TYR A 102 9.61 -15.82 12.83
N VAL A 103 8.44 -15.84 12.22
CA VAL A 103 8.15 -15.08 11.02
C VAL A 103 7.00 -14.13 11.33
N LEU A 104 7.24 -12.85 11.12
CA LEU A 104 6.23 -11.80 11.16
C LEU A 104 5.84 -11.46 9.73
N GLU A 105 4.56 -11.58 9.43
CA GLU A 105 3.97 -11.15 8.19
C GLU A 105 3.12 -9.91 8.43
N ILE A 106 3.35 -8.88 7.65
CA ILE A 106 2.55 -7.67 7.65
C ILE A 106 2.02 -7.48 6.23
N GLY A 107 0.71 -7.49 6.06
CA GLY A 107 0.07 -7.34 4.76
C GLY A 107 -0.73 -6.05 4.68
N GLU A 108 -0.68 -5.38 3.53
CA GLU A 108 -1.47 -4.22 3.20
C GLU A 108 -2.17 -4.42 1.86
N ARG A 109 -3.46 -4.13 1.82
CA ARG A 109 -4.34 -4.42 0.68
C ARG A 109 -4.02 -3.51 -0.50
N LEU A 110 -3.75 -4.10 -1.66
CA LEU A 110 -3.40 -3.36 -2.88
C LEU A 110 -4.59 -2.70 -3.58
N SER A 111 -5.81 -3.16 -3.33
CA SER A 111 -7.01 -2.57 -3.95
C SER A 111 -7.20 -1.10 -3.60
N GLU A 112 -6.86 -0.69 -2.38
CA GLU A 112 -6.94 0.72 -1.97
C GLU A 112 -5.97 1.60 -2.75
N VAL A 113 -4.76 1.08 -3.02
CA VAL A 113 -3.77 1.78 -3.84
C VAL A 113 -4.26 1.95 -5.27
N ASN A 114 -4.83 0.89 -5.85
CA ASN A 114 -5.36 0.93 -7.21
C ASN A 114 -6.53 1.93 -7.31
N GLU A 115 -7.43 1.96 -6.33
CA GLU A 115 -8.54 2.92 -6.27
C GLU A 115 -8.04 4.38 -6.16
N LEU A 116 -7.01 4.62 -5.34
CA LEU A 116 -6.38 5.95 -5.28
C LEU A 116 -5.74 6.35 -6.60
N LEU A 117 -5.07 5.42 -7.28
CA LEU A 117 -4.47 5.66 -8.60
C LEU A 117 -5.53 6.02 -9.64
N ASP A 118 -6.66 5.34 -9.64
CA ASP A 118 -7.78 5.61 -10.56
C ASP A 118 -8.39 7.00 -10.30
N LYS A 119 -8.56 7.39 -9.04
CA LYS A 119 -8.98 8.75 -8.67
C LYS A 119 -7.98 9.81 -9.13
N PHE A 120 -6.68 9.54 -9.00
CA PHE A 120 -5.62 10.43 -9.49
C PHE A 120 -5.68 10.61 -11.02
N HIS A 121 -5.88 9.53 -11.76
CA HIS A 121 -6.03 9.60 -13.23
C HIS A 121 -7.22 10.46 -13.63
N LEU A 122 -8.34 10.31 -12.94
CA LEU A 122 -9.54 11.11 -13.18
C LEU A 122 -9.28 12.61 -12.95
N VAL A 123 -8.60 12.97 -11.85
CA VAL A 123 -8.26 14.38 -11.56
C VAL A 123 -7.32 14.96 -12.61
N ILE A 124 -6.31 14.21 -13.04
CA ILE A 124 -5.39 14.64 -14.10
C ILE A 124 -6.15 14.87 -15.41
N LEU A 125 -7.05 13.96 -15.77
CA LEU A 125 -7.88 14.09 -16.98
C LEU A 125 -8.76 15.34 -16.95
N LEU A 126 -9.38 15.62 -15.79
CA LEU A 126 -10.20 16.83 -15.59
C LEU A 126 -9.35 18.11 -15.72
N LEU A 127 -8.16 18.15 -15.14
CA LEU A 127 -7.25 19.29 -15.25
C LEU A 127 -6.79 19.53 -16.70
N LEU A 128 -6.45 18.45 -17.42
CA LEU A 128 -6.08 18.57 -18.85
C LEU A 128 -7.24 19.10 -19.69
N THR A 129 -8.45 18.60 -19.44
CA THR A 129 -9.65 19.05 -20.17
C THR A 129 -9.93 20.52 -19.86
N ALA A 130 -9.83 20.94 -18.61
CA ALA A 130 -10.03 22.33 -18.19
C ALA A 130 -9.00 23.27 -18.84
N THR A 131 -7.71 22.86 -18.88
CA THR A 131 -6.66 23.67 -19.53
C THR A 131 -6.87 23.81 -21.02
N LEU A 132 -7.33 22.76 -21.71
CA LEU A 132 -7.67 22.82 -23.14
C LEU A 132 -8.84 23.78 -23.40
N ILE A 133 -9.89 23.74 -22.59
CA ILE A 133 -11.05 24.63 -22.69
C ILE A 133 -10.61 26.10 -22.49
N VAL A 134 -9.85 26.37 -21.41
CA VAL A 134 -9.35 27.74 -21.15
C VAL A 134 -8.47 28.22 -22.27
N SER A 135 -7.57 27.40 -22.80
CA SER A 135 -6.71 27.75 -23.94
C SER A 135 -7.51 28.09 -25.18
N HIS A 136 -8.55 27.31 -25.47
CA HIS A 136 -9.41 27.55 -26.63
C HIS A 136 -10.17 28.88 -26.49
N PHE A 137 -10.75 29.17 -25.32
CA PHE A 137 -11.41 30.45 -25.06
C PHE A 137 -10.44 31.64 -25.13
N ALA A 138 -9.24 31.49 -24.54
CA ALA A 138 -8.22 32.55 -24.60
C ALA A 138 -7.81 32.89 -26.05
N GLN A 139 -7.63 31.88 -26.90
CA GLN A 139 -7.32 32.08 -28.32
C GLN A 139 -8.47 32.79 -29.05
N SER A 140 -9.72 32.41 -28.81
CA SER A 140 -10.89 32.99 -29.43
C SER A 140 -11.02 34.49 -29.08
N VAL A 141 -10.89 34.82 -27.79
CA VAL A 141 -10.95 36.21 -27.29
C VAL A 141 -9.78 37.05 -27.86
N PHE A 142 -8.60 36.47 -27.94
CA PHE A 142 -7.40 37.15 -28.45
C PHE A 142 -7.51 37.45 -29.93
N ILE A 143 -8.05 36.54 -30.72
CA ILE A 143 -8.28 36.74 -32.16
C ILE A 143 -9.33 37.84 -32.39
N ASP A 144 -10.44 37.82 -31.67
CA ASP A 144 -11.49 38.82 -31.75
C ASP A 144 -10.98 40.22 -31.38
N TYR A 145 -10.11 40.31 -30.36
CA TYR A 145 -9.55 41.59 -29.92
C TYR A 145 -8.52 42.13 -30.88
N LEU A 146 -7.68 41.31 -31.51
CA LEU A 146 -6.65 41.74 -32.46
C LEU A 146 -7.20 42.03 -33.87
N LEU A 147 -8.25 41.32 -34.32
CA LEU A 147 -8.78 41.46 -35.66
C LEU A 147 -9.86 42.57 -35.79
N LYS A 148 -10.50 42.99 -34.70
CA LYS A 148 -11.48 44.07 -34.69
C LYS A 148 -10.97 45.41 -35.26
N PRO A 149 -9.72 45.90 -35.03
CA PRO A 149 -9.26 47.17 -35.57
C PRO A 149 -8.98 47.17 -37.09
N PHE A 150 -8.94 46.01 -37.75
CA PHE A 150 -8.64 45.91 -39.19
C PHE A 150 -9.88 45.82 -40.09
N HIS A 151 -11.07 45.92 -39.51
CA HIS A 151 -12.34 45.88 -40.23
C HIS A 151 -13.06 47.26 -40.25
N LYS A 152 -12.31 48.37 -40.40
CA LYS A 152 -12.83 49.68 -40.77
C LYS A 152 -12.30 50.14 -42.11
#